data_6f30e9e16f75d4ddb8ec54c311e1e5b5
#
_entry.id   6f30e9e16f75d4ddb8ec54c311e1e5b5
#
_cell.length_a   1.000
_cell.length_b   1.000
_cell.length_c   1.000
_cell.angle_alpha   90.00
_cell.angle_beta   90.00
_cell.angle_gamma   90.00
#
_symmetry.space_group_name_H-M   'P 1'
#
loop_
_entity.id
_entity.type
_entity.pdbx_description
1 polymer ?
#
loop_
_entity_poly.entity_id
_entity_poly.type
_entity_poly.pdbx_seq_one_letter_code
_entity_poly.pdbx_strand_id
1 'polypeptide(L)'
;MKKSAKKKKTSSAEDFLAGYHAAYALIYDHGDYVGGIAALRALGYDDNADVATLLGYASRKLGRYDDAKSWYERALAADPNHAVTWSYYGMWQAEQGNLLKAKDDLEKVRLICGTDCRPYKMLKDVIDGTATY
;
A
#
# COMPACT_ATOMS: atom_id res chain seq x y z
N MET A 1 37.58 -2.24 -16.31
CA MET A 1 36.87 -1.88 -16.31
C MET A 1 36.19 -1.36 -15.88
N LYS A 2 35.94 -0.96 -15.68
CA LYS A 2 35.29 -0.45 -15.20
C LYS A 2 34.17 -0.07 -15.60
N LYS A 3 33.35 -0.77 -15.76
CA LYS A 3 32.18 -0.58 -16.16
C LYS A 3 31.37 0.14 -15.28
N SER A 4 31.44 0.01 -14.01
CA SER A 4 30.67 0.78 -13.05
C SER A 4 30.99 2.28 -13.16
N ALA A 5 32.17 2.61 -13.49
CA ALA A 5 32.54 4.01 -13.69
C ALA A 5 31.81 4.62 -14.87
N LYS A 6 31.43 3.78 -15.82
CA LYS A 6 30.73 4.23 -17.01
C LYS A 6 29.22 4.18 -16.87
N LYS A 7 28.75 3.59 -15.80
CA LYS A 7 27.34 3.45 -15.59
C LYS A 7 26.70 4.81 -15.46
N LYS A 8 25.59 5.02 -16.10
CA LYS A 8 24.85 6.25 -15.99
C LYS A 8 24.44 6.48 -14.55
N LYS A 9 24.63 7.69 -14.08
CA LYS A 9 24.20 8.04 -12.74
C LYS A 9 22.77 8.50 -12.76
N THR A 10 21.96 7.95 -11.88
CA THR A 10 20.59 8.37 -11.68
C THR A 10 20.49 9.01 -10.30
N SER A 11 19.51 9.87 -10.11
CA SER A 11 19.26 10.46 -8.80
C SER A 11 18.67 9.38 -7.87
N SER A 12 18.81 9.61 -6.56
CA SER A 12 18.16 8.73 -5.57
C SER A 12 16.66 8.62 -5.79
N ALA A 13 16.04 9.75 -6.18
CA ALA A 13 14.61 9.77 -6.44
C ALA A 13 14.26 8.91 -7.65
N GLU A 14 15.08 8.96 -8.71
CA GLU A 14 14.87 8.13 -9.88
C GLU A 14 15.05 6.66 -9.57
N ASP A 15 16.06 6.33 -8.79
CA ASP A 15 16.31 4.96 -8.37
C ASP A 15 15.16 4.43 -7.52
N PHE A 16 14.66 5.26 -6.61
CA PHE A 16 13.52 4.88 -5.78
C PHE A 16 12.30 4.59 -6.65
N LEU A 17 11.95 5.49 -7.56
CA LEU A 17 10.78 5.33 -8.42
C LEU A 17 10.89 4.07 -9.29
N ALA A 18 12.05 3.81 -9.87
CA ALA A 18 12.24 2.63 -10.69
C ALA A 18 12.04 1.36 -9.87
N GLY A 19 12.62 1.31 -8.67
CA GLY A 19 12.47 0.15 -7.78
C GLY A 19 11.04 0.01 -7.26
N TYR A 20 10.40 1.11 -6.93
CA TYR A 20 9.02 1.10 -6.46
C TYR A 20 8.09 0.58 -7.56
N HIS A 21 8.24 1.08 -8.79
CA HIS A 21 7.40 0.65 -9.91
C HIS A 21 7.63 -0.84 -10.24
N ALA A 22 8.86 -1.32 -10.13
CA ALA A 22 9.15 -2.72 -10.34
C ALA A 22 8.45 -3.60 -9.30
N ALA A 23 8.50 -3.20 -8.04
CA ALA A 23 7.82 -3.92 -6.96
C ALA A 23 6.30 -3.86 -7.13
N TYR A 24 5.77 -2.71 -7.52
CA TYR A 24 4.36 -2.51 -7.81
C TYR A 24 3.88 -3.50 -8.87
N ALA A 25 4.65 -3.65 -9.96
CA ALA A 25 4.31 -4.57 -11.02
C ALA A 25 4.34 -6.02 -10.55
N LEU A 26 5.31 -6.39 -9.71
CA LEU A 26 5.34 -7.74 -9.13
C LEU A 26 4.05 -8.03 -8.38
N ILE A 27 3.56 -7.09 -7.61
CA ILE A 27 2.37 -7.27 -6.77
C ILE A 27 1.11 -7.27 -7.62
N TYR A 28 0.88 -6.23 -8.43
CA TYR A 28 -0.41 -6.04 -9.09
C TYR A 28 -0.50 -6.73 -10.45
N ASP A 29 0.59 -6.80 -11.18
CA ASP A 29 0.56 -7.41 -12.52
C ASP A 29 0.84 -8.89 -12.49
N HIS A 30 1.69 -9.35 -11.56
CA HIS A 30 2.14 -10.73 -11.52
C HIS A 30 1.64 -11.52 -10.31
N GLY A 31 1.06 -10.86 -9.32
CA GLY A 31 0.61 -11.53 -8.11
C GLY A 31 1.76 -12.15 -7.31
N ASP A 32 2.97 -11.67 -7.52
CA ASP A 32 4.15 -12.15 -6.78
C ASP A 32 4.32 -11.32 -5.51
N TYR A 33 3.54 -11.66 -4.50
CA TYR A 33 3.52 -10.89 -3.26
C TYR A 33 4.82 -11.05 -2.47
N VAL A 34 5.37 -12.26 -2.44
CA VAL A 34 6.65 -12.52 -1.76
C VAL A 34 7.77 -11.73 -2.43
N GLY A 35 7.87 -11.80 -3.76
CA GLY A 35 8.86 -11.04 -4.52
C GLY A 35 8.67 -9.55 -4.38
N GLY A 36 7.42 -9.10 -4.38
CA GLY A 36 7.09 -7.69 -4.20
C GLY A 36 7.53 -7.16 -2.84
N ILE A 37 7.27 -7.91 -1.77
CA ILE A 37 7.71 -7.55 -0.42
C ILE A 37 9.23 -7.45 -0.37
N ALA A 38 9.93 -8.43 -0.91
CA ALA A 38 11.39 -8.43 -0.92
C ALA A 38 11.93 -7.20 -1.67
N ALA A 39 11.34 -6.89 -2.83
CA ALA A 39 11.76 -5.75 -3.63
C ALA A 39 11.49 -4.42 -2.91
N LEU A 40 10.34 -4.28 -2.25
CA LEU A 40 10.03 -3.07 -1.49
C LEU A 40 10.99 -2.89 -0.32
N ARG A 41 11.26 -3.97 0.42
CA ARG A 41 12.16 -3.90 1.57
C ARG A 41 13.57 -3.54 1.14
N ALA A 42 13.99 -4.02 -0.02
CA ALA A 42 15.33 -3.72 -0.55
C ALA A 42 15.51 -2.25 -0.89
N LEU A 43 14.43 -1.48 -1.07
CA LEU A 43 14.53 -0.05 -1.32
C LEU A 43 15.05 0.74 -0.12
N GLY A 44 14.82 0.24 1.09
CA GLY A 44 15.27 0.91 2.30
C GLY A 44 14.41 2.10 2.70
N TYR A 45 13.15 2.13 2.29
CA TYR A 45 12.21 3.24 2.57
C TYR A 45 10.94 2.72 3.23
N ASP A 46 11.11 1.87 4.23
CA ASP A 46 9.95 1.25 4.90
C ASP A 46 9.01 2.25 5.56
N ASP A 47 9.49 3.45 5.87
CA ASP A 47 8.67 4.50 6.47
C ASP A 47 8.04 5.44 5.43
N ASN A 48 8.22 5.17 4.15
CA ASN A 48 7.51 5.88 3.10
C ASN A 48 6.08 5.34 3.05
N ALA A 49 5.08 6.23 3.04
CA ALA A 49 3.68 5.80 3.11
C ALA A 49 3.28 4.89 1.95
N ASP A 50 3.74 5.18 0.74
CA ASP A 50 3.42 4.34 -0.41
C ASP A 50 4.03 2.95 -0.28
N VAL A 51 5.29 2.88 0.15
CA VAL A 51 5.99 1.61 0.34
C VAL A 51 5.30 0.78 1.43
N ALA A 52 5.05 1.40 2.58
CA ALA A 52 4.43 0.70 3.70
C ALA A 52 3.02 0.21 3.34
N THR A 53 2.26 1.00 2.58
CA THR A 53 0.93 0.59 2.14
C THR A 53 0.99 -0.65 1.24
N LEU A 54 1.93 -0.69 0.30
CA LEU A 54 2.08 -1.88 -0.56
C LEU A 54 2.58 -3.09 0.24
N LEU A 55 3.46 -2.87 1.21
CA LEU A 55 3.89 -3.95 2.10
C LEU A 55 2.69 -4.51 2.87
N GLY A 56 1.81 -3.65 3.32
CA GLY A 56 0.59 -4.07 3.99
C GLY A 56 -0.33 -4.86 3.09
N TYR A 57 -0.56 -4.36 1.89
CA TYR A 57 -1.43 -5.03 0.92
C TYR A 57 -0.89 -6.41 0.54
N ALA A 58 0.39 -6.50 0.22
CA ALA A 58 1.00 -7.78 -0.15
C ALA A 58 1.00 -8.77 1.03
N SER A 59 1.26 -8.29 2.25
CA SER A 59 1.19 -9.12 3.45
C SER A 59 -0.21 -9.68 3.65
N ARG A 60 -1.22 -8.83 3.47
CA ARG A 60 -2.61 -9.26 3.59
C ARG A 60 -2.93 -10.31 2.54
N LYS A 61 -2.49 -10.14 1.31
CA LYS A 61 -2.72 -11.14 0.25
C LYS A 61 -2.10 -12.49 0.58
N LEU A 62 -1.03 -12.50 1.35
CA LEU A 62 -0.39 -13.72 1.81
C LEU A 62 -1.02 -14.28 3.09
N GLY A 63 -2.08 -13.66 3.60
CA GLY A 63 -2.71 -14.08 4.83
C GLY A 63 -1.99 -13.65 6.09
N ARG A 64 -1.01 -12.75 5.98
CA ARG A 64 -0.25 -12.21 7.11
C ARG A 64 -0.95 -10.97 7.64
N TYR A 65 -2.10 -11.18 8.29
CA TYR A 65 -3.00 -10.09 8.65
C TYR A 65 -2.43 -9.14 9.70
N ASP A 66 -1.69 -9.67 10.68
CA ASP A 66 -1.08 -8.82 11.71
C ASP A 66 0.05 -7.98 11.13
N ASP A 67 0.83 -8.53 10.21
CA ASP A 67 1.86 -7.77 9.51
C ASP A 67 1.23 -6.66 8.68
N ALA A 68 0.14 -6.97 7.98
CA ALA A 68 -0.57 -5.98 7.18
C ALA A 68 -1.02 -4.80 8.04
N LYS A 69 -1.60 -5.08 9.19
CA LYS A 69 -2.03 -4.03 10.12
C LYS A 69 -0.86 -3.15 10.52
N SER A 70 0.25 -3.76 10.90
CA SER A 70 1.44 -3.02 11.32
C SER A 70 1.96 -2.11 10.20
N TRP A 71 1.97 -2.60 8.97
CA TRP A 71 2.40 -1.78 7.84
C TRP A 71 1.45 -0.61 7.56
N TYR A 72 0.13 -0.84 7.64
CA TYR A 72 -0.83 0.23 7.44
C TYR A 72 -0.70 1.30 8.53
N GLU A 73 -0.53 0.89 9.78
CA GLU A 73 -0.32 1.84 10.87
C GLU A 73 0.96 2.64 10.69
N ARG A 74 2.00 1.99 10.19
CA ARG A 74 3.27 2.66 9.90
C ARG A 74 3.13 3.66 8.75
N ALA A 75 2.36 3.30 7.73
CA ALA A 75 2.09 4.22 6.61
C ALA A 75 1.33 5.45 7.10
N LEU A 76 0.35 5.28 7.98
CA LEU A 76 -0.43 6.39 8.52
C LEU A 76 0.38 7.25 9.48
N ALA A 77 1.36 6.66 10.17
CA ALA A 77 2.28 7.45 10.99
C ALA A 77 3.16 8.35 10.10
N ALA A 78 3.53 7.86 8.91
CA ALA A 78 4.33 8.64 7.96
C ALA A 78 3.48 9.71 7.28
N ASP A 79 2.24 9.38 6.92
CA ASP A 79 1.33 10.33 6.25
C ASP A 79 -0.11 10.05 6.70
N PRO A 80 -0.60 10.79 7.72
CA PRO A 80 -1.97 10.60 8.22
C PRO A 80 -3.06 10.90 7.19
N ASN A 81 -2.74 11.57 6.10
CA ASN A 81 -3.69 11.93 5.05
C ASN A 81 -3.53 11.08 3.80
N HIS A 82 -2.92 9.92 3.92
CA HIS A 82 -2.73 9.01 2.78
C HIS A 82 -4.03 8.23 2.55
N ALA A 83 -4.83 8.68 1.60
CA ALA A 83 -6.17 8.14 1.36
C ALA A 83 -6.15 6.66 1.01
N VAL A 84 -5.18 6.22 0.21
CA VAL A 84 -5.06 4.81 -0.17
C VAL A 84 -4.85 3.93 1.05
N THR A 85 -4.05 4.38 2.01
CA THR A 85 -3.81 3.62 3.24
C THR A 85 -5.09 3.49 4.06
N TRP A 86 -5.81 4.61 4.26
CA TRP A 86 -7.09 4.54 4.98
C TRP A 86 -8.07 3.61 4.30
N SER A 87 -8.09 3.62 2.97
CA SER A 87 -8.96 2.72 2.21
C SER A 87 -8.58 1.25 2.44
N TYR A 88 -7.31 0.92 2.28
CA TYR A 88 -6.85 -0.45 2.47
C TYR A 88 -7.01 -0.92 3.92
N TYR A 89 -6.72 -0.05 4.88
CA TYR A 89 -6.89 -0.39 6.28
C TYR A 89 -8.37 -0.59 6.61
N GLY A 90 -9.24 0.23 6.02
CA GLY A 90 -10.68 0.04 6.16
C GLY A 90 -11.15 -1.29 5.61
N MET A 91 -10.61 -1.71 4.47
CA MET A 91 -10.91 -3.02 3.90
C MET A 91 -10.42 -4.14 4.82
N TRP A 92 -9.23 -3.97 5.42
CA TRP A 92 -8.70 -4.91 6.39
C TRP A 92 -9.64 -5.01 7.61
N GLN A 93 -10.14 -3.87 8.10
CA GLN A 93 -11.09 -3.87 9.20
C GLN A 93 -12.38 -4.62 8.83
N ALA A 94 -12.90 -4.38 7.63
CA ALA A 94 -14.10 -5.05 7.17
C ALA A 94 -13.89 -6.57 7.09
N GLU A 95 -12.72 -7.01 6.62
CA GLU A 95 -12.40 -8.44 6.57
C GLU A 95 -12.33 -9.07 7.95
N GLN A 96 -11.89 -8.32 8.95
CA GLN A 96 -11.85 -8.80 10.33
C GLN A 96 -13.23 -8.76 11.00
N GLY A 97 -14.26 -8.35 10.27
CA GLY A 97 -15.60 -8.25 10.82
C GLY A 97 -15.88 -6.96 11.56
N ASN A 98 -14.97 -5.99 11.50
CA ASN A 98 -15.11 -4.73 12.23
C ASN A 98 -15.67 -3.65 11.31
N LEU A 99 -16.95 -3.74 11.01
CA LEU A 99 -17.59 -2.81 10.07
C LEU A 99 -17.68 -1.39 10.59
N LEU A 100 -17.80 -1.20 11.90
CA LEU A 100 -17.84 0.15 12.47
C LEU A 100 -16.52 0.88 12.23
N LYS A 101 -15.39 0.18 12.45
CA LYS A 101 -14.07 0.76 12.17
C LYS A 101 -13.88 0.99 10.68
N ALA A 102 -14.35 0.08 9.85
CA ALA A 102 -14.27 0.24 8.40
C ALA A 102 -15.00 1.50 7.95
N LYS A 103 -16.19 1.77 8.52
CA LYS A 103 -16.97 2.97 8.21
C LYS A 103 -16.29 4.24 8.72
N ASP A 104 -15.62 4.17 9.88
CA ASP A 104 -14.82 5.29 10.38
C ASP A 104 -13.68 5.61 9.40
N ASP A 105 -13.03 4.56 8.89
CA ASP A 105 -11.95 4.73 7.91
C ASP A 105 -12.48 5.29 6.59
N LEU A 106 -13.69 4.88 6.17
CA LEU A 106 -14.33 5.43 5.00
C LEU A 106 -14.57 6.94 5.15
N GLU A 107 -14.98 7.37 6.34
CA GLU A 107 -15.15 8.79 6.60
C GLU A 107 -13.83 9.55 6.51
N LYS A 108 -12.73 8.94 6.98
CA LYS A 108 -11.41 9.54 6.82
C LYS A 108 -11.06 9.73 5.35
N VAL A 109 -11.34 8.71 4.53
CA VAL A 109 -11.11 8.81 3.08
C VAL A 109 -11.95 9.93 2.48
N ARG A 110 -13.22 10.03 2.85
CA ARG A 110 -14.10 11.07 2.35
C ARG A 110 -13.58 12.47 2.68
N LEU A 111 -13.08 12.66 3.88
CA LEU A 111 -12.53 13.95 4.30
C LEU A 111 -11.25 14.30 3.53
N ILE A 112 -10.51 13.30 3.08
CA ILE A 112 -9.25 13.53 2.35
C ILE A 112 -9.50 13.78 0.87
N CYS A 113 -10.30 12.96 0.20
CA CYS A 113 -10.46 13.04 -1.26
C CYS A 113 -11.90 13.00 -1.76
N GLY A 114 -12.90 13.03 -0.87
CA GLY A 114 -14.29 13.06 -1.30
C GLY A 114 -14.86 11.69 -1.60
N THR A 115 -15.98 11.67 -2.31
CA THR A 115 -16.70 10.42 -2.60
C THR A 115 -16.48 9.89 -4.02
N ASP A 116 -15.81 10.67 -4.88
CA ASP A 116 -15.56 10.26 -6.27
C ASP A 116 -14.17 9.68 -6.49
N CYS A 117 -13.29 9.77 -5.50
CA CYS A 117 -11.94 9.24 -5.63
C CYS A 117 -11.96 7.72 -5.52
N ARG A 118 -10.99 7.08 -6.17
CA ARG A 118 -10.89 5.63 -6.19
C ARG A 118 -10.79 5.01 -4.80
N PRO A 119 -9.98 5.56 -3.87
CA PRO A 119 -9.90 4.98 -2.52
C PRO A 119 -11.26 4.91 -1.82
N TYR A 120 -12.11 5.94 -1.98
CA TYR A 120 -13.43 5.95 -1.39
C TYR A 120 -14.30 4.84 -2.00
N LYS A 121 -14.36 4.78 -3.33
CA LYS A 121 -15.21 3.83 -4.03
C LYS A 121 -14.83 2.40 -3.72
N MET A 122 -13.54 2.10 -3.67
CA MET A 122 -13.06 0.76 -3.38
C MET A 122 -13.47 0.31 -1.99
N LEU A 123 -13.27 1.14 -0.99
CA LEU A 123 -13.61 0.80 0.40
C LEU A 123 -15.12 0.67 0.55
N LYS A 124 -15.87 1.59 -0.06
CA LYS A 124 -17.34 1.55 0.00
C LYS A 124 -17.85 0.22 -0.57
N ASP A 125 -17.32 -0.22 -1.70
CA ASP A 125 -17.74 -1.46 -2.33
C ASP A 125 -17.45 -2.67 -1.44
N VAL A 126 -16.31 -2.69 -0.76
CA VAL A 126 -16.00 -3.78 0.17
C VAL A 126 -16.96 -3.77 1.36
N ILE A 127 -17.23 -2.60 1.93
CA ILE A 127 -18.18 -2.48 3.05
C ILE A 127 -19.57 -2.93 2.63
N ASP A 128 -20.00 -2.56 1.43
CA ASP A 128 -21.31 -2.91 0.90
C ASP A 128 -21.39 -4.37 0.44
N GLY A 129 -20.28 -5.09 0.42
CA GLY A 129 -20.25 -6.49 0.01
C GLY A 129 -20.27 -6.71 -1.50
N THR A 130 -20.01 -5.65 -2.29
CA THR A 130 -20.03 -5.75 -3.76
C THR A 130 -18.64 -5.94 -4.37
N ALA A 131 -17.60 -5.93 -3.55
CA ALA A 131 -16.24 -6.18 -3.99
C ALA A 131 -15.47 -6.92 -2.90
N THR A 132 -14.40 -7.58 -3.31
CA THR A 132 -13.46 -8.19 -2.37
C THR A 132 -12.14 -7.45 -2.43
N TYR A 133 -11.38 -7.62 -1.40
CA TYR A 133 -10.14 -6.88 -1.21
C TYR A 133 -8.93 -7.75 -1.51
#